data_c23832f4e008a06f1a17f9f987853555
#
_entry.id   c23832f4e008a06f1a17f9f987853555
#
_cell.length_a   1.000
_cell.length_b   1.000
_cell.length_c   1.000
_cell.angle_alpha   90.00
_cell.angle_beta   90.00
_cell.angle_gamma   90.00
#
_symmetry.space_group_name_H-M   'P 1'
#
loop_
_entity.id
_entity.type
_entity.pdbx_description
1 polymer ?
#
loop_
_entity_poly.entity_id
_entity_poly.type
_entity_poly.pdbx_seq_one_letter_code
_entity_poly.pdbx_strand_id
1 'polypeptide(L)'
;TRMQLDYIWSPYKEVYAKVSGGIYETMFAGIGIEALYKPFNNNFSIGANIFQVKQRAYDQKFGFRNYKTSTGHVSFGYELPFGIYSDLSFGRYLAKDDGFTYDLSRTTPSGLKAGIYFTRTDIPAEIFGEGSFDKGFYFQIPMDFLTNGYSSNYFSFKLSPLTRDGGAKLNNGMDLRGIIYNSSSNEISKQWKGYHN
;
A
#
# COMPACT_ATOMS: atom_id res chain seq x y z
N THR A 1 -16.01 5.65 -4.15
CA THR A 1 -16.61 4.74 -3.15
C THR A 1 -15.88 3.41 -3.23
N ARG A 2 -15.38 2.91 -2.09
CA ARG A 2 -14.80 1.57 -1.94
C ARG A 2 -15.86 0.67 -1.29
N MET A 3 -15.97 -0.58 -1.78
CA MET A 3 -16.77 -1.63 -1.17
C MET A 3 -16.05 -2.95 -1.42
N GLN A 4 -15.45 -3.51 -0.38
CA GLN A 4 -14.54 -4.64 -0.47
C GLN A 4 -14.81 -5.60 0.68
N LEU A 5 -14.71 -6.90 0.39
CA LEU A 5 -14.74 -7.97 1.37
C LEU A 5 -13.35 -8.61 1.39
N ASP A 6 -12.78 -8.72 2.59
CA ASP A 6 -11.48 -9.33 2.83
C ASP A 6 -11.63 -10.51 3.78
N TYR A 7 -11.00 -11.63 3.44
CA TYR A 7 -10.82 -12.78 4.33
C TYR A 7 -9.34 -13.00 4.57
N ILE A 8 -8.94 -12.91 5.84
CA ILE A 8 -7.54 -12.98 6.27
C ILE A 8 -7.37 -14.16 7.21
N TRP A 9 -6.32 -14.96 6.99
CA TRP A 9 -5.96 -16.09 7.86
C TRP A 9 -4.46 -16.31 7.88
N SER A 10 -4.01 -17.12 8.84
CA SER A 10 -2.62 -17.56 8.94
C SER A 10 -2.55 -19.06 8.64
N PRO A 11 -2.15 -19.47 7.42
CA PRO A 11 -2.03 -20.88 7.07
C PRO A 11 -0.92 -21.61 7.82
N TYR A 12 0.15 -20.90 8.17
CA TYR A 12 1.29 -21.40 8.94
C TYR A 12 1.81 -20.28 9.86
N LYS A 13 2.63 -20.66 10.84
CA LYS A 13 3.32 -19.72 11.71
C LYS A 13 4.08 -18.69 10.87
N GLU A 14 3.89 -17.39 11.17
CA GLU A 14 4.55 -16.27 10.50
C GLU A 14 4.20 -16.08 9.01
N VAL A 15 3.28 -16.90 8.47
CA VAL A 15 2.73 -16.77 7.13
C VAL A 15 1.30 -16.32 7.20
N TYR A 16 0.98 -15.25 6.52
CA TYR A 16 -0.35 -14.66 6.47
C TYR A 16 -0.85 -14.66 5.03
N ALA A 17 -2.14 -14.83 4.86
CA ALA A 17 -2.80 -14.82 3.57
C ALA A 17 -4.08 -13.99 3.63
N LYS A 18 -4.41 -13.35 2.51
CA LYS A 18 -5.66 -12.60 2.33
C LYS A 18 -6.24 -12.89 0.96
N VAL A 19 -7.53 -13.14 0.92
CA VAL A 19 -8.33 -13.11 -0.31
C VAL A 19 -9.28 -11.94 -0.22
N SER A 20 -9.42 -11.21 -1.29
CA SER A 20 -10.25 -10.01 -1.35
C SER A 20 -11.06 -9.94 -2.63
N GLY A 21 -12.20 -9.26 -2.58
CA GLY A 21 -13.01 -9.00 -3.75
C GLY A 21 -13.95 -7.82 -3.56
N GLY A 22 -14.19 -7.08 -4.64
CA GLY A 22 -15.09 -5.94 -4.61
C GLY A 22 -14.60 -4.73 -5.40
N ILE A 23 -15.07 -3.56 -5.01
CA ILE A 23 -14.65 -2.27 -5.55
C ILE A 23 -13.45 -1.78 -4.73
N TYR A 24 -12.25 -1.93 -5.29
CA TYR A 24 -11.00 -1.55 -4.62
C TYR A 24 -10.81 -0.05 -4.57
N GLU A 25 -11.05 0.61 -5.69
CA GLU A 25 -10.90 2.05 -5.83
C GLU A 25 -11.92 2.62 -6.81
N THR A 26 -11.89 3.92 -7.03
CA THR A 26 -12.85 4.62 -7.89
C THR A 26 -12.95 4.00 -9.27
N MET A 27 -11.82 3.59 -9.85
CA MET A 27 -11.74 3.12 -11.25
C MET A 27 -11.64 1.62 -11.40
N PHE A 28 -11.37 0.84 -10.34
CA PHE A 28 -11.14 -0.59 -10.48
C PHE A 28 -11.91 -1.43 -9.46
N ALA A 29 -12.47 -2.54 -9.95
CA ALA A 29 -13.07 -3.59 -9.14
C ALA A 29 -12.59 -4.94 -9.62
N GLY A 30 -12.56 -5.94 -8.72
CA GLY A 30 -12.07 -7.26 -9.05
C GLY A 30 -11.88 -8.17 -7.86
N ILE A 31 -10.98 -9.13 -8.01
CA ILE A 31 -10.59 -10.08 -6.98
C ILE A 31 -9.07 -10.11 -6.84
N GLY A 32 -8.58 -10.48 -5.67
CA GLY A 32 -7.14 -10.56 -5.42
C GLY A 32 -6.78 -11.50 -4.29
N ILE A 33 -5.52 -11.89 -4.31
CA ILE A 33 -4.89 -12.73 -3.29
C ILE A 33 -3.60 -12.06 -2.87
N GLU A 34 -3.33 -12.06 -1.57
CA GLU A 34 -2.07 -11.60 -1.00
C GLU A 34 -1.51 -12.66 -0.06
N ALA A 35 -0.19 -12.80 -0.04
CA ALA A 35 0.55 -13.61 0.91
C ALA A 35 1.68 -12.80 1.51
N LEU A 36 1.96 -12.99 2.79
CA LEU A 36 3.02 -12.32 3.53
C LEU A 36 3.72 -13.31 4.45
N TYR A 37 5.03 -13.37 4.34
CA TYR A 37 5.90 -13.99 5.31
C TYR A 37 6.57 -12.91 6.16
N LYS A 38 6.29 -12.87 7.45
CA LYS A 38 6.86 -11.92 8.41
C LYS A 38 7.27 -12.68 9.67
N PRO A 39 8.54 -13.07 9.80
CA PRO A 39 9.05 -13.74 11.00
C PRO A 39 8.97 -12.80 12.21
N PHE A 40 8.58 -13.35 13.36
CA PHE A 40 8.32 -12.57 14.57
C PHE A 40 9.54 -11.81 15.10
N ASN A 41 10.71 -12.46 15.09
CA ASN A 41 11.95 -11.89 15.62
C ASN A 41 12.89 -11.31 14.54
N ASN A 42 12.41 -11.07 13.33
CA ASN A 42 13.23 -10.56 12.26
C ASN A 42 12.67 -9.25 11.70
N ASN A 43 13.58 -8.43 11.22
CA ASN A 43 13.24 -7.10 10.68
C ASN A 43 12.85 -7.13 9.20
N PHE A 44 12.77 -8.30 8.57
CA PHE A 44 12.39 -8.40 7.18
C PHE A 44 10.98 -8.98 7.00
N SER A 45 10.41 -8.71 5.86
CA SER A 45 9.15 -9.30 5.40
C SER A 45 9.21 -9.54 3.89
N ILE A 46 8.61 -10.63 3.44
CA ILE A 46 8.46 -10.94 2.01
C ILE A 46 6.98 -11.04 1.71
N GLY A 47 6.51 -10.25 0.76
CA GLY A 47 5.11 -10.24 0.33
C GLY A 47 4.96 -10.57 -1.13
N ALA A 48 3.82 -11.14 -1.49
CA ALA A 48 3.40 -11.31 -2.87
C ALA A 48 1.90 -11.03 -2.97
N ASN A 49 1.49 -10.40 -4.05
CA ASN A 49 0.07 -10.19 -4.34
C ASN A 49 -0.20 -10.36 -5.83
N ILE A 50 -1.44 -10.70 -6.13
CA ILE A 50 -1.96 -10.71 -7.50
C ILE A 50 -3.43 -10.32 -7.48
N PHE A 51 -3.82 -9.42 -8.37
CA PHE A 51 -5.18 -8.94 -8.53
C PHE A 51 -5.60 -9.05 -9.97
N GLN A 52 -6.82 -9.51 -10.19
CA GLN A 52 -7.48 -9.46 -11.48
C GLN A 52 -8.59 -8.42 -11.41
N VAL A 53 -8.41 -7.31 -12.13
CA VAL A 53 -9.30 -6.16 -12.02
C VAL A 53 -9.85 -5.73 -13.37
N LYS A 54 -11.03 -5.14 -13.33
CA LYS A 54 -11.73 -4.56 -14.46
C LYS A 54 -12.04 -3.09 -14.17
N GLN A 55 -11.84 -2.24 -15.18
CA GLN A 55 -12.12 -0.82 -15.08
C GLN A 55 -13.62 -0.58 -14.99
N ARG A 56 -14.03 0.25 -14.04
CA ARG A 56 -15.42 0.68 -13.84
C ARG A 56 -15.80 1.77 -14.83
N ALA A 57 -17.08 1.90 -15.09
CA ALA A 57 -17.62 3.00 -15.86
C ALA A 57 -17.43 4.35 -15.14
N TYR A 58 -17.34 5.43 -15.89
CA TYR A 58 -17.08 6.77 -15.35
C TYR A 58 -18.22 7.31 -14.46
N ASP A 59 -19.42 6.77 -14.60
CA ASP A 59 -20.55 7.09 -13.74
C ASP A 59 -20.42 6.53 -12.30
N GLN A 60 -19.34 5.73 -12.07
CA GLN A 60 -18.99 5.11 -10.78
C GLN A 60 -20.10 4.23 -10.15
N LYS A 61 -21.07 3.80 -10.96
CA LYS A 61 -22.09 2.83 -10.57
C LYS A 61 -21.55 1.40 -10.74
N PHE A 62 -22.39 0.45 -11.06
CA PHE A 62 -22.00 -0.96 -11.22
C PHE A 62 -21.60 -1.35 -12.66
N GLY A 63 -21.53 -0.38 -13.57
CA GLY A 63 -21.09 -0.59 -14.94
C GLY A 63 -19.57 -0.79 -15.06
N PHE A 64 -19.14 -1.55 -16.07
CA PHE A 64 -17.74 -1.82 -16.36
C PHE A 64 -17.40 -1.46 -17.79
N ARG A 65 -16.16 -1.04 -18.00
CA ARG A 65 -15.54 -0.82 -19.32
C ARG A 65 -14.83 -2.10 -19.80
N ASN A 66 -14.36 -2.09 -21.04
CA ASN A 66 -13.70 -3.25 -21.65
C ASN A 66 -12.26 -3.47 -21.13
N TYR A 67 -11.66 -2.49 -20.43
CA TYR A 67 -10.30 -2.62 -19.92
C TYR A 67 -10.27 -3.59 -18.72
N LYS A 68 -9.43 -4.62 -18.87
CA LYS A 68 -9.16 -5.63 -17.85
C LYS A 68 -7.66 -5.85 -17.77
N THR A 69 -7.15 -5.96 -16.56
CA THR A 69 -5.74 -6.23 -16.32
C THR A 69 -5.53 -7.15 -15.12
N SER A 70 -4.44 -7.92 -15.17
CA SER A 70 -3.88 -8.57 -13.99
C SER A 70 -2.68 -7.76 -13.53
N THR A 71 -2.66 -7.36 -12.28
CA THR A 71 -1.56 -6.65 -11.62
C THR A 71 -1.09 -7.44 -10.43
N GLY A 72 0.18 -7.39 -10.12
CA GLY A 72 0.73 -8.12 -8.99
C GLY A 72 2.21 -7.83 -8.77
N HIS A 73 2.62 -7.90 -7.51
CA HIS A 73 3.97 -7.55 -7.10
C HIS A 73 4.52 -8.56 -6.10
N VAL A 74 5.82 -8.82 -6.18
CA VAL A 74 6.60 -9.41 -5.11
C VAL A 74 7.35 -8.29 -4.43
N SER A 75 7.32 -8.26 -3.10
CA SER A 75 7.89 -7.18 -2.31
C SER A 75 8.78 -7.71 -1.18
N PHE A 76 9.84 -6.97 -0.91
CA PHE A 76 10.76 -7.20 0.19
C PHE A 76 10.82 -5.96 1.05
N GLY A 77 10.40 -6.09 2.31
CA GLY A 77 10.42 -5.03 3.30
C GLY A 77 11.48 -5.28 4.37
N TYR A 78 12.13 -4.24 4.84
CA TYR A 78 13.13 -4.30 5.88
C TYR A 78 12.98 -3.15 6.87
N GLU A 79 12.90 -3.48 8.17
CA GLU A 79 12.85 -2.53 9.27
C GLU A 79 14.26 -2.21 9.75
N LEU A 80 14.69 -0.99 9.55
CA LEU A 80 15.96 -0.45 10.03
C LEU A 80 15.80 0.22 11.41
N PRO A 81 16.88 0.43 12.17
CA PRO A 81 16.82 1.21 13.39
C PRO A 81 16.20 2.61 13.20
N PHE A 82 15.77 3.23 14.29
CA PHE A 82 15.18 4.59 14.33
C PHE A 82 13.84 4.75 13.58
N GLY A 83 13.08 3.67 13.41
CA GLY A 83 11.77 3.68 12.76
C GLY A 83 11.83 3.85 11.24
N ILE A 84 12.97 3.54 10.62
CA ILE A 84 13.12 3.56 9.16
C ILE A 84 12.63 2.24 8.59
N TYR A 85 11.83 2.32 7.52
CA TYR A 85 11.33 1.18 6.78
C TYR A 85 11.67 1.32 5.30
N SER A 86 12.27 0.29 4.74
CA SER A 86 12.63 0.17 3.33
C SER A 86 11.78 -0.91 2.68
N ASP A 87 11.14 -0.62 1.56
CA ASP A 87 10.36 -1.56 0.77
C ASP A 87 10.79 -1.51 -0.69
N LEU A 88 11.07 -2.68 -1.24
CA LEU A 88 11.36 -2.87 -2.65
C LEU A 88 10.35 -3.84 -3.24
N SER A 89 9.65 -3.44 -4.29
CA SER A 89 8.65 -4.28 -4.94
C SER A 89 8.85 -4.31 -6.45
N PHE A 90 8.68 -5.50 -7.02
CA PHE A 90 8.80 -5.79 -8.45
C PHE A 90 7.48 -6.39 -8.94
N GLY A 91 7.04 -6.00 -10.13
CA GLY A 91 5.85 -6.62 -10.71
C GLY A 91 5.20 -5.82 -11.81
N ARG A 92 3.97 -6.20 -12.09
CA ARG A 92 3.13 -5.62 -13.14
C ARG A 92 2.15 -4.61 -12.56
N TYR A 93 2.15 -3.43 -13.14
CA TYR A 93 1.30 -2.30 -12.77
C TYR A 93 -0.05 -2.33 -13.52
N LEU A 94 -0.92 -1.36 -13.22
CA LEU A 94 -2.28 -1.31 -13.78
C LEU A 94 -2.32 -1.02 -15.28
N ALA A 95 -1.32 -0.31 -15.83
CA ALA A 95 -1.21 -0.05 -17.26
C ALA A 95 -0.62 -1.24 -18.05
N LYS A 96 -0.38 -2.39 -17.40
CA LYS A 96 0.28 -3.61 -17.91
C LYS A 96 1.78 -3.45 -18.14
N ASP A 97 2.37 -2.43 -17.59
CA ASP A 97 3.80 -2.18 -17.57
C ASP A 97 4.46 -3.00 -16.46
N ASP A 98 5.68 -3.44 -16.69
CA ASP A 98 6.48 -4.19 -15.73
C ASP A 98 7.61 -3.31 -15.19
N GLY A 99 7.90 -3.40 -13.88
CA GLY A 99 8.90 -2.56 -13.28
C GLY A 99 9.08 -2.77 -11.79
N PHE A 100 9.66 -1.78 -11.12
CA PHE A 100 9.87 -1.82 -9.68
C PHE A 100 9.54 -0.49 -9.02
N THR A 101 9.17 -0.57 -7.74
CA THR A 101 9.02 0.58 -6.84
C THR A 101 9.93 0.39 -5.64
N TYR A 102 10.65 1.43 -5.27
CA TYR A 102 11.36 1.52 -4.00
C TYR A 102 10.72 2.60 -3.14
N ASP A 103 10.41 2.28 -1.90
CA ASP A 103 9.86 3.18 -0.89
C ASP A 103 10.77 3.18 0.34
N LEU A 104 11.11 4.36 0.81
CA LEU A 104 11.86 4.55 2.05
C LEU A 104 11.09 5.52 2.93
N SER A 105 10.71 5.06 4.10
CA SER A 105 9.94 5.87 5.05
C SER A 105 10.53 5.82 6.46
N ARG A 106 10.21 6.84 7.26
CA ARG A 106 10.52 6.89 8.68
C ARG A 106 9.27 7.21 9.48
N THR A 107 9.03 6.43 10.52
CA THR A 107 7.97 6.70 11.49
C THR A 107 8.61 7.09 12.82
N THR A 108 8.26 8.26 13.34
CA THR A 108 8.72 8.72 14.65
C THR A 108 7.96 8.03 15.78
N PRO A 109 8.46 8.04 17.03
CA PRO A 109 7.71 7.54 18.18
C PRO A 109 6.35 8.22 18.40
N SER A 110 6.19 9.46 17.95
CA SER A 110 4.93 10.21 17.97
C SER A 110 3.96 9.83 16.85
N GLY A 111 4.32 8.87 15.97
CA GLY A 111 3.48 8.40 14.89
C GLY A 111 3.54 9.24 13.60
N LEU A 112 4.30 10.34 13.58
CA LEU A 112 4.54 11.09 12.35
C LEU A 112 5.33 10.19 11.38
N LYS A 113 4.81 9.99 10.17
CA LYS A 113 5.48 9.24 9.10
C LYS A 113 5.84 10.17 7.94
N ALA A 114 7.07 10.08 7.46
CA ALA A 114 7.53 10.72 6.24
C ALA A 114 8.18 9.68 5.34
N GLY A 115 7.97 9.77 4.03
CA GLY A 115 8.55 8.83 3.08
C GLY A 115 8.78 9.44 1.71
N ILE A 116 9.68 8.79 0.99
CA ILE A 116 9.98 9.05 -0.42
C ILE A 116 9.83 7.75 -1.19
N TYR A 117 9.38 7.83 -2.42
CA TYR A 117 9.32 6.67 -3.28
C TYR A 117 9.75 7.02 -4.70
N PHE A 118 10.17 6.01 -5.43
CA PHE A 118 10.32 6.08 -6.87
C PHE A 118 9.91 4.75 -7.53
N THR A 119 9.30 4.87 -8.70
CA THR A 119 8.85 3.74 -9.51
C THR A 119 9.41 3.90 -10.91
N ARG A 120 10.04 2.84 -11.41
CA ARG A 120 10.51 2.78 -12.79
C ARG A 120 9.92 1.55 -13.47
N THR A 121 9.34 1.77 -14.66
CA THR A 121 8.74 0.72 -15.48
C THR A 121 9.36 0.70 -16.88
N ASP A 122 8.97 -0.25 -17.69
CA ASP A 122 9.39 -0.43 -19.08
C ASP A 122 8.68 0.53 -20.05
N ILE A 123 7.76 1.38 -19.57
CA ILE A 123 7.11 2.39 -20.42
C ILE A 123 8.14 3.45 -20.84
N PRO A 124 8.24 3.76 -22.15
CA PRO A 124 9.10 4.85 -22.64
C PRO A 124 8.78 6.18 -22.00
N ALA A 125 9.81 7.00 -21.73
CA ALA A 125 9.68 8.31 -21.09
C ALA A 125 8.71 9.25 -21.82
N GLU A 126 8.64 9.17 -23.15
CA GLU A 126 7.75 9.96 -24.00
C GLU A 126 6.25 9.68 -23.73
N ILE A 127 5.93 8.46 -23.30
CA ILE A 127 4.56 8.02 -22.99
C ILE A 127 4.26 8.22 -21.51
N PHE A 128 5.29 8.18 -20.65
CA PHE A 128 5.14 8.23 -19.19
C PHE A 128 4.54 9.56 -18.69
N GLY A 129 4.77 10.66 -19.38
CA GLY A 129 4.26 11.99 -19.04
C GLY A 129 5.36 12.93 -18.55
N GLU A 130 5.22 13.52 -17.37
CA GLU A 130 6.21 14.42 -16.80
C GLU A 130 7.38 13.65 -16.18
N GLY A 131 8.54 13.66 -16.86
CA GLY A 131 9.74 12.94 -16.45
C GLY A 131 9.83 11.51 -17.01
N SER A 132 10.84 10.76 -16.59
CA SER A 132 11.14 9.40 -17.08
C SER A 132 10.75 8.28 -16.12
N PHE A 133 10.28 8.62 -14.91
CA PHE A 133 9.85 7.67 -13.88
C PHE A 133 9.00 8.39 -12.82
N ASP A 134 8.10 7.65 -12.16
CA ASP A 134 7.29 8.17 -11.05
C ASP A 134 8.14 8.29 -9.78
N LYS A 135 7.96 9.37 -9.05
CA LYS A 135 8.66 9.65 -7.79
C LYS A 135 7.82 10.60 -6.95
N GLY A 136 8.02 10.58 -5.66
CA GLY A 136 7.32 11.50 -4.79
C GLY A 136 7.74 11.40 -3.35
N PHE A 137 7.14 12.26 -2.55
CA PHE A 137 7.24 12.19 -1.10
C PHE A 137 5.85 12.29 -0.47
N TYR A 138 5.75 11.77 0.73
CA TYR A 138 4.50 11.79 1.48
C TYR A 138 4.74 11.99 2.98
N PHE A 139 3.72 12.56 3.63
CA PHE A 139 3.66 12.69 5.08
C PHE A 139 2.33 12.17 5.59
N GLN A 140 2.37 11.55 6.76
CA GLN A 140 1.19 11.17 7.53
C GLN A 140 1.34 11.72 8.94
N ILE A 141 0.42 12.56 9.34
CA ILE A 141 0.40 13.22 10.65
C ILE A 141 -0.77 12.66 11.44
N PRO A 142 -0.56 12.02 12.60
CA PRO A 142 -1.66 11.58 13.45
C PRO A 142 -2.56 12.76 13.83
N MET A 143 -3.86 12.55 13.79
CA MET A 143 -4.82 13.62 14.11
C MET A 143 -4.80 14.00 15.60
N ASP A 144 -4.41 13.11 16.49
CA ASP A 144 -4.18 13.40 17.92
C ASP A 144 -3.06 14.42 18.15
N PHE A 145 -2.15 14.58 17.19
CA PHE A 145 -1.13 15.63 17.19
C PHE A 145 -1.72 17.03 16.94
N LEU A 146 -2.87 17.10 16.27
CA LEU A 146 -3.56 18.34 15.91
C LEU A 146 -4.76 18.63 16.82
N THR A 147 -5.20 17.67 17.60
CA THR A 147 -6.37 17.75 18.47
C THR A 147 -6.03 17.29 19.89
N ASN A 148 -6.68 17.85 20.90
CA ASN A 148 -6.47 17.44 22.31
C ASN A 148 -7.17 16.10 22.66
N GLY A 149 -7.53 15.29 21.69
CA GLY A 149 -8.20 14.01 21.88
C GLY A 149 -7.54 12.88 21.11
N TYR A 150 -7.64 11.66 21.64
CA TYR A 150 -7.17 10.46 20.94
C TYR A 150 -7.92 10.27 19.62
N SER A 151 -7.18 10.05 18.54
CA SER A 151 -7.72 9.75 17.22
C SER A 151 -6.85 8.71 16.51
N SER A 152 -7.47 7.68 15.97
CA SER A 152 -6.81 6.71 15.10
C SER A 152 -6.66 7.19 13.65
N ASN A 153 -7.10 8.42 13.34
CA ASN A 153 -7.04 8.97 12.00
C ASN A 153 -5.70 9.69 11.74
N TYR A 154 -5.36 9.78 10.47
CA TYR A 154 -4.16 10.47 9.99
C TYR A 154 -4.54 11.52 8.97
N PHE A 155 -3.91 12.68 9.03
CA PHE A 155 -3.84 13.60 7.92
C PHE A 155 -2.72 13.13 6.99
N SER A 156 -3.06 12.84 5.72
CA SER A 156 -2.09 12.35 4.73
C SER A 156 -1.91 13.38 3.62
N PHE A 157 -0.66 13.67 3.31
CA PHE A 157 -0.25 14.50 2.19
C PHE A 157 0.72 13.74 1.31
N LYS A 158 0.47 13.71 0.01
CA LYS A 158 1.37 13.11 -0.98
C LYS A 158 1.60 14.10 -2.12
N LEU A 159 2.85 14.32 -2.48
CA LEU A 159 3.25 15.08 -3.66
C LEU A 159 3.95 14.13 -4.63
N SER A 160 3.45 14.10 -5.85
CA SER A 160 4.03 13.36 -6.97
C SER A 160 3.84 14.15 -8.25
N PRO A 161 4.71 13.98 -9.27
CA PRO A 161 4.49 14.58 -10.58
C PRO A 161 3.22 14.01 -11.21
N LEU A 162 2.66 14.75 -12.16
CA LEU A 162 1.56 14.28 -13.00
C LEU A 162 2.11 13.27 -14.00
N THR A 163 2.00 12.00 -13.67
CA THR A 163 2.30 10.91 -14.60
C THR A 163 1.02 10.47 -15.30
N ARG A 164 1.15 9.93 -16.51
CA ARG A 164 0.09 9.17 -17.15
C ARG A 164 -0.04 7.82 -16.43
N ASP A 165 -0.65 6.83 -17.02
CA ASP A 165 -1.02 5.57 -16.34
C ASP A 165 0.18 4.66 -15.94
N GLY A 166 1.43 5.00 -16.29
CA GLY A 166 2.61 4.20 -15.97
C GLY A 166 2.95 4.17 -14.48
N GLY A 167 3.36 2.99 -13.99
CA GLY A 167 3.80 2.81 -12.60
C GLY A 167 2.68 2.86 -11.55
N ALA A 168 1.42 2.90 -11.96
CA ALA A 168 0.29 2.95 -11.04
C ALA A 168 0.01 1.58 -10.40
N LYS A 169 0.13 1.49 -9.07
CA LYS A 169 -0.31 0.32 -8.30
C LYS A 169 -1.79 0.40 -7.98
N LEU A 170 -2.45 -0.77 -7.90
CA LEU A 170 -3.81 -0.86 -7.41
C LEU A 170 -3.90 -0.42 -5.94
N ASN A 171 -4.81 0.52 -5.65
CA ASN A 171 -5.11 0.88 -4.28
C ASN A 171 -6.16 -0.09 -3.70
N ASN A 172 -5.70 -1.18 -3.13
CA ASN A 172 -6.54 -2.21 -2.49
C ASN A 172 -6.95 -1.87 -1.04
N GLY A 173 -6.74 -0.63 -0.60
CA GLY A 173 -7.07 -0.16 0.73
C GLY A 173 -6.01 -0.50 1.75
N MET A 174 -6.25 -1.52 2.53
CA MET A 174 -5.33 -2.01 3.54
C MET A 174 -4.63 -3.26 3.01
N ASP A 175 -3.35 -3.17 2.70
CA ASP A 175 -2.54 -4.32 2.32
C ASP A 175 -2.28 -5.22 3.54
N LEU A 176 -1.97 -6.48 3.28
CA LEU A 176 -1.78 -7.48 4.34
C LEU A 176 -0.62 -7.10 5.28
N ARG A 177 0.44 -6.48 4.75
CA ARG A 177 1.59 -6.02 5.53
C ARG A 177 1.20 -4.92 6.52
N GLY A 178 0.42 -3.93 6.07
CA GLY A 178 -0.10 -2.87 6.93
C GLY A 178 -0.97 -3.40 8.06
N ILE A 179 -1.81 -4.39 7.77
CA ILE A 179 -2.65 -5.05 8.79
C ILE A 179 -1.78 -5.72 9.85
N ILE A 180 -0.81 -6.53 9.43
CA ILE A 180 0.07 -7.28 10.37
C ILE A 180 0.97 -6.32 11.16
N TYR A 181 1.49 -5.27 10.54
CA TYR A 181 2.28 -4.24 11.24
C TYR A 181 1.45 -3.54 12.32
N ASN A 182 0.25 -3.09 12.00
CA ASN A 182 -0.64 -2.41 12.95
C ASN A 182 -1.15 -3.34 14.06
N SER A 183 -1.11 -4.66 13.84
CA SER A 183 -1.44 -5.69 14.84
C SER A 183 -0.22 -6.16 15.65
N SER A 184 0.94 -5.54 15.45
CA SER A 184 2.14 -5.89 16.22
C SER A 184 2.04 -5.45 17.68
N SER A 185 2.69 -6.19 18.58
CA SER A 185 2.68 -5.86 20.01
C SER A 185 3.21 -4.45 20.32
N ASN A 186 4.16 -3.97 19.52
CA ASN A 186 4.70 -2.62 19.66
C ASN A 186 3.65 -1.54 19.33
N GLU A 187 2.88 -1.71 18.24
CA GLU A 187 1.85 -0.77 17.87
C GLU A 187 0.64 -0.84 18.82
N ILE A 188 0.24 -2.04 19.23
CA ILE A 188 -0.82 -2.23 20.22
C ILE A 188 -0.43 -1.58 21.56
N SER A 189 0.81 -1.75 22.04
CA SER A 189 1.26 -1.16 23.30
C SER A 189 1.37 0.37 23.26
N LYS A 190 1.68 0.96 22.11
CA LYS A 190 1.63 2.43 21.92
C LYS A 190 0.20 2.96 22.01
N GLN A 191 -0.73 2.28 21.36
CA GLN A 191 -2.15 2.65 21.39
C GLN A 191 -2.75 2.45 22.78
N TRP A 192 -2.31 1.42 23.53
CA TRP A 192 -2.78 1.15 24.88
C TRP A 192 -2.48 2.28 25.87
N LYS A 193 -1.33 2.94 25.73
CA LYS A 193 -0.97 4.09 26.56
C LYS A 193 -1.90 5.31 26.36
N GLY A 194 -2.54 5.42 25.20
CA GLY A 194 -3.52 6.48 24.91
C GLY A 194 -4.90 6.28 25.57
N TYR A 195 -5.20 5.09 26.08
CA TYR A 195 -6.48 4.80 26.76
C TYR A 195 -6.49 5.15 28.25
N HIS A 196 -5.35 5.49 28.84
CA HIS A 196 -5.20 5.75 30.28
C HIS A 196 -4.92 7.21 30.63
N ASN A 197 -5.07 8.15 29.71
CA ASN A 197 -4.96 9.60 29.94
C ASN A 197 -6.29 10.30 29.72
#